data_76738d4ae25ee598f31125ed8b042e34
#
_entry.id   76738d4ae25ee598f31125ed8b042e34
#
_cell.length_a   1.000
_cell.length_b   1.000
_cell.length_c   1.000
_cell.angle_alpha   90.00
_cell.angle_beta   90.00
_cell.angle_gamma   90.00
#
_symmetry.space_group_name_H-M   'P 1'
#
loop_
_entity.id
_entity.type
_entity.pdbx_description
1 polymer ?
#
loop_
_entity_poly.entity_id
_entity_poly.type
_entity_poly.pdbx_seq_one_letter_code
_entity_poly.pdbx_strand_id
1 'polypeptide(L)'
;MKVLFWGRFDPGYSRTRVAAQLFRDLGWEVDYYIVKVSPRFGDVEAVIRRIQKPDLVFVPVCRQRDILAACRWAHRRGVKVLFDPMISAWDKKVLEQQKWKAEESRAKKLLKLETNMMNAPDFVIWDTSCHVDFAHRMFGVPREKMQEVFTGTDEKVFTFQNGDNIPKDGKFRVLYHGAYLPLHGTKFLVEAARRTQDLPIEWNFLGWGAYKAETEATAKGLKNVRFLDKVPYVKVPEVIGANDVVVGVFGTTEKASRVIGNKVFECMACGRPTINEFCTGYPPSAKDCPAIKFVPPGDPDAIIKAVEEYRADWAKRDDYFRAARDFFERELSMKVCRGQLQEVLGKMGF
;
A
#
# COMPACT_ATOMS: atom_id res chain seq x y z
N MET A 1 15.62 -2.78 -23.29
CA MET A 1 14.19 -2.63 -23.55
C MET A 1 13.70 -1.34 -22.93
N LYS A 2 12.60 -0.78 -23.47
CA LYS A 2 12.04 0.51 -23.05
C LYS A 2 10.60 0.36 -22.58
N VAL A 3 10.29 0.85 -21.38
CA VAL A 3 8.92 0.93 -20.84
C VAL A 3 8.43 2.37 -20.83
N LEU A 4 7.22 2.60 -21.32
CA LEU A 4 6.56 3.90 -21.28
C LEU A 4 5.47 3.92 -20.21
N PHE A 5 5.68 4.71 -19.16
CA PHE A 5 4.68 4.97 -18.14
C PHE A 5 3.64 5.94 -18.69
N TRP A 6 2.38 5.50 -18.76
CA TRP A 6 1.30 6.20 -19.43
C TRP A 6 0.21 6.67 -18.49
N GLY A 7 -0.18 7.95 -18.54
CA GLY A 7 -1.38 8.45 -17.86
C GLY A 7 -1.22 9.82 -17.23
N ARG A 8 -2.23 10.25 -16.49
CA ARG A 8 -2.22 11.48 -15.68
C ARG A 8 -1.77 11.19 -14.25
N PHE A 9 -0.60 10.65 -14.08
CA PHE A 9 -0.07 10.22 -12.78
C PHE A 9 0.98 11.19 -12.23
N ASP A 10 1.27 11.04 -10.94
CA ASP A 10 2.40 11.69 -10.28
C ASP A 10 3.59 10.72 -10.25
N PRO A 11 4.72 11.04 -10.93
CA PRO A 11 5.93 10.22 -10.85
C PRO A 11 6.51 10.12 -9.44
N GLY A 12 6.21 11.08 -8.56
CA GLY A 12 6.64 11.11 -7.16
C GLY A 12 5.80 10.22 -6.22
N TYR A 13 4.66 9.67 -6.67
CA TYR A 13 3.86 8.77 -5.85
C TYR A 13 4.62 7.47 -5.52
N SER A 14 4.59 7.03 -4.26
CA SER A 14 5.43 5.93 -3.74
C SER A 14 5.42 4.69 -4.65
N ARG A 15 4.25 4.10 -4.92
CA ARG A 15 4.11 2.91 -5.77
C ARG A 15 4.62 3.13 -7.20
N THR A 16 4.44 4.33 -7.77
CA THR A 16 4.93 4.67 -9.12
C THR A 16 6.46 4.74 -9.14
N ARG A 17 7.08 5.33 -8.10
CA ARG A 17 8.55 5.36 -7.96
C ARG A 17 9.13 3.96 -7.81
N VAL A 18 8.50 3.14 -6.96
CA VAL A 18 8.90 1.73 -6.77
C VAL A 18 8.82 0.99 -8.10
N ALA A 19 7.70 1.05 -8.81
CA ALA A 19 7.56 0.41 -10.12
C ALA A 19 8.63 0.87 -11.12
N ALA A 20 8.88 2.18 -11.21
CA ALA A 20 9.92 2.71 -12.08
C ALA A 20 11.33 2.23 -11.70
N GLN A 21 11.62 2.11 -10.39
CA GLN A 21 12.89 1.57 -9.91
C GLN A 21 13.01 0.08 -10.24
N LEU A 22 11.96 -0.72 -10.06
CA LEU A 22 11.95 -2.14 -10.42
C LEU A 22 12.28 -2.36 -11.91
N PHE A 23 11.68 -1.57 -12.81
CA PHE A 23 12.03 -1.64 -14.24
C PHE A 23 13.49 -1.28 -14.51
N ARG A 24 14.02 -0.22 -13.86
CA ARG A 24 15.44 0.15 -13.99
C ARG A 24 16.37 -0.94 -13.47
N ASP A 25 16.04 -1.56 -12.33
CA ASP A 25 16.82 -2.66 -11.73
C ASP A 25 16.82 -3.92 -12.62
N LEU A 26 15.82 -4.05 -13.50
CA LEU A 26 15.75 -5.09 -14.55
C LEU A 26 16.41 -4.66 -15.86
N GLY A 27 17.08 -3.51 -15.89
CA GLY A 27 17.80 -3.01 -17.07
C GLY A 27 16.91 -2.35 -18.14
N TRP A 28 15.68 -1.93 -17.77
CA TRP A 28 14.80 -1.23 -18.68
C TRP A 28 15.03 0.28 -18.63
N GLU A 29 14.99 0.93 -19.80
CA GLU A 29 14.84 2.38 -19.91
C GLU A 29 13.40 2.77 -19.55
N VAL A 30 13.22 3.75 -18.67
CA VAL A 30 11.91 4.20 -18.18
C VAL A 30 11.61 5.60 -18.69
N ASP A 31 10.59 5.71 -19.53
CA ASP A 31 10.07 6.98 -20.03
C ASP A 31 8.68 7.28 -19.45
N TYR A 32 8.31 8.56 -19.43
CA TYR A 32 7.05 9.04 -18.93
C TYR A 32 6.26 9.80 -20.00
N TYR A 33 5.02 9.34 -20.24
CA TYR A 33 4.05 10.09 -21.03
C TYR A 33 2.91 10.57 -20.13
N ILE A 34 3.01 11.83 -19.71
CA ILE A 34 1.97 12.48 -18.92
C ILE A 34 0.91 13.04 -19.86
N VAL A 35 -0.30 12.46 -19.81
CA VAL A 35 -1.48 12.90 -20.56
C VAL A 35 -1.95 14.25 -20.01
N LYS A 36 -2.07 15.28 -20.85
CA LYS A 36 -2.39 16.65 -20.43
C LYS A 36 -3.89 16.98 -20.65
N VAL A 37 -4.45 16.60 -21.78
CA VAL A 37 -5.78 17.03 -22.20
C VAL A 37 -6.87 16.19 -21.55
N SER A 38 -6.94 14.89 -21.85
CA SER A 38 -7.99 14.01 -21.32
C SER A 38 -7.53 12.56 -21.26
N PRO A 39 -7.76 11.84 -20.14
CA PRO A 39 -7.47 10.41 -20.05
C PRO A 39 -8.17 9.59 -21.15
N ARG A 40 -9.37 10.00 -21.55
CA ARG A 40 -10.17 9.31 -22.58
C ARG A 40 -9.56 9.41 -23.99
N PHE A 41 -8.84 10.49 -24.26
CA PHE A 41 -8.25 10.83 -25.57
C PHE A 41 -6.71 10.88 -25.54
N GLY A 42 -6.10 10.25 -24.55
CA GLY A 42 -4.65 10.18 -24.43
C GLY A 42 -3.97 9.54 -25.63
N ASP A 43 -4.64 8.62 -26.33
CA ASP A 43 -4.18 7.99 -27.58
C ASP A 43 -4.08 9.01 -28.73
N VAL A 44 -5.05 9.91 -28.88
CA VAL A 44 -5.04 10.98 -29.89
C VAL A 44 -3.92 11.99 -29.56
N GLU A 45 -3.83 12.42 -28.29
CA GLU A 45 -2.77 13.32 -27.83
C GLU A 45 -1.38 12.71 -28.07
N ALA A 46 -1.20 11.40 -27.83
CA ALA A 46 0.06 10.71 -28.08
C ALA A 46 0.47 10.69 -29.57
N VAL A 47 -0.52 10.56 -30.47
CA VAL A 47 -0.26 10.65 -31.93
C VAL A 47 0.18 12.07 -32.31
N ILE A 48 -0.53 13.09 -31.84
CA ILE A 48 -0.21 14.51 -32.11
C ILE A 48 1.21 14.84 -31.58
N ARG A 49 1.55 14.37 -30.38
CA ARG A 49 2.85 14.59 -29.73
C ARG A 49 3.95 13.67 -30.27
N ARG A 50 3.63 12.81 -31.23
CA ARG A 50 4.58 11.88 -31.86
C ARG A 50 5.34 11.01 -30.86
N ILE A 51 4.60 10.48 -29.85
CA ILE A 51 5.20 9.59 -28.85
C ILE A 51 5.77 8.35 -29.55
N GLN A 52 7.05 8.08 -29.26
CA GLN A 52 7.77 6.96 -29.87
C GLN A 52 7.25 5.61 -29.33
N LYS A 53 7.35 4.57 -30.15
CA LYS A 53 6.97 3.21 -29.80
C LYS A 53 7.92 2.66 -28.75
N PRO A 54 7.44 2.25 -27.55
CA PRO A 54 8.22 1.50 -26.55
C PRO A 54 8.12 -0.01 -26.81
N ASP A 55 8.84 -0.80 -26.03
CA ASP A 55 8.64 -2.26 -25.98
C ASP A 55 7.40 -2.63 -25.14
N LEU A 56 7.12 -1.86 -24.08
CA LEU A 56 6.00 -2.07 -23.15
C LEU A 56 5.36 -0.73 -22.77
N VAL A 57 4.03 -0.69 -22.66
CA VAL A 57 3.30 0.39 -21.99
C VAL A 57 2.92 -0.05 -20.60
N PHE A 58 3.29 0.72 -19.58
CA PHE A 58 2.90 0.53 -18.20
C PHE A 58 1.93 1.63 -17.76
N VAL A 59 0.73 1.26 -17.33
CA VAL A 59 -0.24 2.20 -16.76
C VAL A 59 -0.20 2.10 -15.24
N PRO A 60 0.34 3.14 -14.54
CA PRO A 60 0.58 3.07 -13.10
C PRO A 60 -0.71 3.24 -12.29
N VAL A 61 -0.56 3.14 -10.98
CA VAL A 61 -1.64 3.11 -9.98
C VAL A 61 -2.66 4.25 -10.12
N CYS A 62 -3.90 3.91 -9.83
CA CYS A 62 -5.04 4.84 -9.81
C CYS A 62 -5.32 5.50 -11.18
N ARG A 63 -4.90 4.89 -12.28
CA ARG A 63 -5.08 5.41 -13.64
C ARG A 63 -6.08 4.62 -14.49
N GLN A 64 -7.13 4.08 -13.87
CA GLN A 64 -8.17 3.32 -14.56
C GLN A 64 -8.76 4.07 -15.76
N ARG A 65 -8.90 5.38 -15.66
CA ARG A 65 -9.47 6.20 -16.76
C ARG A 65 -8.55 6.32 -17.96
N ASP A 66 -7.25 6.10 -17.79
CA ASP A 66 -6.24 6.21 -18.85
C ASP A 66 -6.07 4.89 -19.61
N ILE A 67 -6.44 3.74 -19.01
CA ILE A 67 -6.10 2.40 -19.53
C ILE A 67 -6.66 2.13 -20.92
N LEU A 68 -7.90 2.50 -21.19
CA LEU A 68 -8.52 2.22 -22.49
C LEU A 68 -7.84 2.99 -23.64
N ALA A 69 -7.41 4.22 -23.39
CA ALA A 69 -6.64 5.00 -24.36
C ALA A 69 -5.23 4.43 -24.55
N ALA A 70 -4.58 4.01 -23.46
CA ALA A 70 -3.28 3.34 -23.51
C ALA A 70 -3.35 2.06 -24.35
N CYS A 71 -4.34 1.20 -24.11
CA CYS A 71 -4.54 -0.04 -24.88
C CYS A 71 -4.82 0.25 -26.37
N ARG A 72 -5.70 1.19 -26.70
CA ARG A 72 -5.95 1.55 -28.12
C ARG A 72 -4.69 2.01 -28.84
N TRP A 73 -3.87 2.85 -28.19
CA TRP A 73 -2.62 3.35 -28.78
C TRP A 73 -1.56 2.27 -28.91
N ALA A 74 -1.36 1.48 -27.87
CA ALA A 74 -0.35 0.42 -27.79
C ALA A 74 -0.67 -0.73 -28.77
N HIS A 75 -1.88 -1.30 -28.69
CA HIS A 75 -2.26 -2.47 -29.52
C HIS A 75 -2.23 -2.17 -31.03
N ARG A 76 -2.60 -0.95 -31.46
CA ARG A 76 -2.44 -0.56 -32.88
C ARG A 76 -0.98 -0.56 -33.36
N ARG A 77 -0.02 -0.60 -32.42
CA ARG A 77 1.42 -0.62 -32.69
C ARG A 77 2.07 -1.96 -32.37
N GLY A 78 1.28 -2.96 -32.00
CA GLY A 78 1.77 -4.27 -31.58
C GLY A 78 2.58 -4.19 -30.27
N VAL A 79 2.23 -3.27 -29.36
CA VAL A 79 2.86 -3.11 -28.04
C VAL A 79 1.93 -3.65 -26.97
N LYS A 80 2.46 -4.45 -26.04
CA LYS A 80 1.72 -4.98 -24.89
C LYS A 80 1.52 -3.91 -23.81
N VAL A 81 0.47 -4.07 -23.03
CA VAL A 81 0.10 -3.17 -21.92
C VAL A 81 0.07 -3.92 -20.62
N LEU A 82 0.84 -3.45 -19.64
CA LEU A 82 0.81 -3.87 -18.25
C LEU A 82 0.09 -2.80 -17.42
N PHE A 83 -0.87 -3.20 -16.58
CA PHE A 83 -1.66 -2.30 -15.77
C PHE A 83 -1.51 -2.59 -14.27
N ASP A 84 -1.29 -1.55 -13.47
CA ASP A 84 -1.29 -1.58 -12.01
C ASP A 84 -2.47 -0.74 -11.47
N PRO A 85 -3.68 -1.29 -11.32
CA PRO A 85 -4.81 -0.53 -10.80
C PRO A 85 -4.70 -0.17 -9.32
N MET A 86 -4.14 -1.05 -8.48
CA MET A 86 -4.05 -0.97 -7.01
C MET A 86 -5.41 -0.82 -6.30
N ILE A 87 -6.34 -0.07 -6.85
CA ILE A 87 -7.68 0.17 -6.30
C ILE A 87 -8.75 0.04 -7.37
N SER A 88 -9.98 -0.29 -6.94
CA SER A 88 -11.20 -0.16 -7.74
C SER A 88 -12.04 0.99 -7.19
N ALA A 89 -12.57 1.84 -8.07
CA ALA A 89 -13.47 2.91 -7.67
C ALA A 89 -14.84 2.36 -7.24
N TRP A 90 -15.25 1.22 -7.81
CA TRP A 90 -16.47 0.52 -7.39
C TRP A 90 -16.30 -0.03 -5.97
N ASP A 91 -15.23 -0.78 -5.70
CA ASP A 91 -14.89 -1.29 -4.37
C ASP A 91 -14.86 -0.14 -3.34
N LYS A 92 -14.19 0.96 -3.68
CA LYS A 92 -14.10 2.13 -2.80
C LYS A 92 -15.47 2.74 -2.48
N LYS A 93 -16.38 2.84 -3.46
CA LYS A 93 -17.67 3.52 -3.26
C LYS A 93 -18.74 2.62 -2.68
N VAL A 94 -18.72 1.32 -3.02
CA VAL A 94 -19.74 0.35 -2.64
C VAL A 94 -19.34 -0.39 -1.37
N LEU A 95 -18.17 -1.01 -1.33
CA LEU A 95 -17.76 -1.86 -0.21
C LEU A 95 -17.07 -1.07 0.92
N GLU A 96 -16.12 -0.17 0.59
CA GLU A 96 -15.36 0.55 1.62
C GLU A 96 -16.15 1.72 2.21
N GLN A 97 -16.63 2.65 1.37
CA GLN A 97 -17.30 3.87 1.83
C GLN A 97 -18.83 3.72 2.00
N GLN A 98 -19.40 2.64 1.48
CA GLN A 98 -20.84 2.35 1.50
C GLN A 98 -21.73 3.52 1.02
N LYS A 99 -21.18 4.34 0.10
CA LYS A 99 -21.87 5.51 -0.46
C LYS A 99 -22.95 5.14 -1.48
N TRP A 100 -22.81 3.99 -2.11
CA TRP A 100 -23.74 3.45 -3.08
C TRP A 100 -24.06 1.99 -2.74
N LYS A 101 -25.33 1.61 -2.93
CA LYS A 101 -25.70 0.19 -2.87
C LYS A 101 -25.33 -0.49 -4.20
N ALA A 102 -24.97 -1.76 -4.16
CA ALA A 102 -24.52 -2.51 -5.35
C ALA A 102 -25.60 -2.56 -6.45
N GLU A 103 -26.88 -2.57 -6.06
CA GLU A 103 -28.06 -2.64 -6.95
C GLU A 103 -28.33 -1.33 -7.68
N GLU A 104 -27.79 -0.22 -7.21
CA GLU A 104 -28.04 1.09 -7.83
C GLU A 104 -27.49 1.15 -9.26
N SER A 105 -28.24 1.80 -10.17
CA SER A 105 -27.86 1.94 -11.57
C SER A 105 -26.46 2.53 -11.77
N ARG A 106 -26.07 3.51 -10.92
CA ARG A 106 -24.72 4.12 -10.96
C ARG A 106 -23.62 3.14 -10.55
N ALA A 107 -23.87 2.27 -9.56
CA ALA A 107 -22.92 1.24 -9.12
C ALA A 107 -22.74 0.18 -10.21
N LYS A 108 -23.84 -0.31 -10.81
CA LYS A 108 -23.83 -1.25 -11.94
C LYS A 108 -23.10 -0.69 -13.17
N LYS A 109 -23.34 0.59 -13.50
CA LYS A 109 -22.63 1.26 -14.61
C LYS A 109 -21.13 1.37 -14.34
N LEU A 110 -20.73 1.70 -13.10
CA LEU A 110 -19.33 1.79 -12.72
C LEU A 110 -18.66 0.41 -12.76
N LEU A 111 -19.33 -0.63 -12.25
CA LEU A 111 -18.84 -2.01 -12.31
C LEU A 111 -18.58 -2.44 -13.75
N LYS A 112 -19.56 -2.26 -14.66
CA LYS A 112 -19.40 -2.58 -16.08
C LYS A 112 -18.21 -1.82 -16.71
N LEU A 113 -18.07 -0.53 -16.37
CA LEU A 113 -16.96 0.28 -16.89
C LEU A 113 -15.60 -0.25 -16.38
N GLU A 114 -15.49 -0.54 -15.09
CA GLU A 114 -14.24 -1.08 -14.52
C GLU A 114 -13.94 -2.50 -15.00
N THR A 115 -14.97 -3.34 -15.19
CA THR A 115 -14.79 -4.65 -15.85
C THR A 115 -14.12 -4.51 -17.21
N ASN A 116 -14.57 -3.57 -18.05
CA ASN A 116 -13.95 -3.31 -19.35
C ASN A 116 -12.51 -2.78 -19.19
N MET A 117 -12.25 -1.93 -18.20
CA MET A 117 -10.92 -1.36 -17.94
C MET A 117 -9.93 -2.42 -17.44
N MET A 118 -10.37 -3.34 -16.60
CA MET A 118 -9.51 -4.40 -16.04
C MET A 118 -9.22 -5.52 -17.05
N ASN A 119 -10.09 -5.74 -18.03
CA ASN A 119 -9.93 -6.76 -19.06
C ASN A 119 -9.25 -6.26 -20.35
N ALA A 120 -9.06 -4.94 -20.51
CA ALA A 120 -8.46 -4.36 -21.72
C ALA A 120 -6.93 -4.56 -21.85
N PRO A 121 -6.10 -4.50 -20.78
CA PRO A 121 -4.67 -4.69 -20.86
C PRO A 121 -4.32 -6.17 -21.10
N ASP A 122 -3.07 -6.40 -21.55
CA ASP A 122 -2.55 -7.75 -21.76
C ASP A 122 -2.26 -8.45 -20.43
N PHE A 123 -1.86 -7.70 -19.40
CA PHE A 123 -1.61 -8.20 -18.05
C PHE A 123 -1.93 -7.15 -16.98
N VAL A 124 -2.36 -7.61 -15.80
CA VAL A 124 -2.69 -6.76 -14.65
C VAL A 124 -1.90 -7.23 -13.44
N ILE A 125 -1.25 -6.31 -12.73
CA ILE A 125 -0.61 -6.60 -11.46
C ILE A 125 -1.41 -6.00 -10.31
N TRP A 126 -1.45 -6.71 -9.19
CA TRP A 126 -2.07 -6.28 -7.95
C TRP A 126 -1.06 -6.34 -6.81
N ASP A 127 -1.32 -5.59 -5.74
CA ASP A 127 -0.42 -5.53 -4.58
C ASP A 127 -0.46 -6.78 -3.70
N THR A 128 -1.53 -7.60 -3.79
CA THR A 128 -1.69 -8.86 -3.05
C THR A 128 -2.43 -9.91 -3.86
N SER A 129 -2.23 -11.19 -3.53
CA SER A 129 -3.01 -12.32 -4.05
C SER A 129 -4.51 -12.18 -3.75
N CYS A 130 -4.86 -11.59 -2.60
CA CYS A 130 -6.26 -11.30 -2.25
C CYS A 130 -6.93 -10.35 -3.24
N HIS A 131 -6.19 -9.35 -3.74
CA HIS A 131 -6.70 -8.46 -4.79
C HIS A 131 -6.77 -9.14 -6.16
N VAL A 132 -5.87 -10.06 -6.48
CA VAL A 132 -5.98 -10.93 -7.67
C VAL A 132 -7.29 -11.74 -7.61
N ASP A 133 -7.57 -12.37 -6.46
CA ASP A 133 -8.80 -13.14 -6.25
C ASP A 133 -10.05 -12.27 -6.34
N PHE A 134 -10.00 -11.09 -5.74
CA PHE A 134 -11.07 -10.10 -5.84
C PHE A 134 -11.32 -9.66 -7.29
N ALA A 135 -10.28 -9.34 -8.05
CA ALA A 135 -10.39 -8.90 -9.43
C ALA A 135 -10.94 -10.02 -10.33
N HIS A 136 -10.53 -11.26 -10.11
CA HIS A 136 -11.09 -12.42 -10.80
C HIS A 136 -12.60 -12.56 -10.55
N ARG A 137 -13.02 -12.53 -9.28
CA ARG A 137 -14.45 -12.67 -8.90
C ARG A 137 -15.32 -11.51 -9.37
N MET A 138 -14.81 -10.27 -9.24
CA MET A 138 -15.61 -9.07 -9.48
C MET A 138 -15.62 -8.61 -10.92
N PHE A 139 -14.49 -8.72 -11.62
CA PHE A 139 -14.33 -8.19 -12.97
C PHE A 139 -14.15 -9.29 -14.02
N GLY A 140 -14.14 -10.56 -13.62
CA GLY A 140 -13.96 -11.68 -14.54
C GLY A 140 -12.61 -11.68 -15.26
N VAL A 141 -11.57 -11.03 -14.70
CA VAL A 141 -10.23 -11.05 -15.30
C VAL A 141 -9.66 -12.46 -15.16
N PRO A 142 -9.18 -13.09 -16.23
CA PRO A 142 -8.57 -14.41 -16.18
C PRO A 142 -7.34 -14.42 -15.25
N ARG A 143 -7.21 -15.46 -14.39
CA ARG A 143 -6.10 -15.55 -13.43
C ARG A 143 -4.73 -15.58 -14.10
N GLU A 144 -4.62 -16.22 -15.25
CA GLU A 144 -3.41 -16.28 -16.07
C GLU A 144 -2.95 -14.92 -16.61
N LYS A 145 -3.81 -13.90 -16.57
CA LYS A 145 -3.51 -12.51 -16.92
C LYS A 145 -3.25 -11.62 -15.72
N MET A 146 -3.14 -12.21 -14.53
CA MET A 146 -2.91 -11.44 -13.31
C MET A 146 -1.81 -12.07 -12.45
N GLN A 147 -1.12 -11.23 -11.70
CA GLN A 147 -0.19 -11.66 -10.66
C GLN A 147 -0.05 -10.59 -9.59
N GLU A 148 0.31 -11.02 -8.38
CA GLU A 148 0.72 -10.07 -7.35
C GLU A 148 2.14 -9.55 -7.61
N VAL A 149 2.31 -8.26 -7.36
CA VAL A 149 3.60 -7.60 -7.21
C VAL A 149 3.46 -6.67 -6.00
N PHE A 150 4.13 -6.97 -4.93
CA PHE A 150 4.04 -6.22 -3.69
C PHE A 150 4.31 -4.73 -3.89
N THR A 151 3.79 -3.92 -2.97
CA THR A 151 3.93 -2.46 -3.05
C THR A 151 5.38 -2.04 -2.96
N GLY A 152 6.19 -2.75 -2.17
CA GLY A 152 7.58 -2.40 -1.92
C GLY A 152 7.74 -1.07 -1.17
N THR A 153 8.98 -0.69 -0.93
CA THR A 153 9.33 0.61 -0.36
C THR A 153 10.66 1.11 -0.92
N ASP A 154 10.94 2.41 -0.74
CA ASP A 154 12.21 3.02 -1.14
C ASP A 154 13.30 2.66 -0.09
N GLU A 155 14.04 1.58 -0.34
CA GLU A 155 15.08 1.08 0.58
C GLU A 155 16.27 2.02 0.75
N LYS A 156 16.41 3.05 -0.11
CA LYS A 156 17.41 4.11 0.06
C LYS A 156 16.99 5.12 1.12
N VAL A 157 15.68 5.23 1.35
CA VAL A 157 15.09 6.10 2.36
C VAL A 157 14.80 5.31 3.64
N PHE A 158 14.10 4.18 3.54
CA PHE A 158 13.71 3.35 4.68
C PHE A 158 14.81 2.35 5.02
N THR A 159 15.80 2.82 5.75
CA THR A 159 16.93 2.01 6.23
C THR A 159 16.72 1.57 7.67
N PHE A 160 17.42 0.52 8.08
CA PHE A 160 17.36 0.00 9.44
C PHE A 160 17.64 1.09 10.49
N GLN A 161 16.81 1.13 11.53
CA GLN A 161 16.92 2.01 12.68
C GLN A 161 17.16 1.19 13.93
N ASN A 162 18.31 1.36 14.58
CA ASN A 162 18.74 0.55 15.73
C ASN A 162 18.02 0.88 17.06
N GLY A 163 17.09 1.83 17.07
CA GLY A 163 16.35 2.22 18.26
C GLY A 163 17.05 3.23 19.18
N ASP A 164 18.21 3.76 18.80
CA ASP A 164 18.94 4.76 19.62
C ASP A 164 18.14 6.05 19.80
N ASN A 165 17.25 6.37 18.85
CA ASN A 165 16.38 7.54 18.86
C ASN A 165 15.10 7.37 19.70
N ILE A 166 14.88 6.19 20.30
CA ILE A 166 13.73 5.97 21.19
C ILE A 166 14.02 6.69 22.51
N PRO A 167 13.15 7.64 22.94
CA PRO A 167 13.35 8.34 24.20
C PRO A 167 13.36 7.39 25.40
N LYS A 168 14.32 7.58 26.31
CA LYS A 168 14.52 6.74 27.49
C LYS A 168 13.74 7.29 28.72
N ASP A 169 12.47 7.60 28.54
CA ASP A 169 11.60 8.18 29.58
C ASP A 169 10.63 7.15 30.22
N GLY A 170 10.86 5.86 29.96
CA GLY A 170 10.05 4.77 30.52
C GLY A 170 8.71 4.52 29.82
N LYS A 171 8.43 5.25 28.74
CA LYS A 171 7.19 5.04 27.97
C LYS A 171 7.41 4.11 26.80
N PHE A 172 6.45 3.25 26.55
CA PHE A 172 6.35 2.42 25.36
C PHE A 172 5.60 3.17 24.26
N ARG A 173 6.18 3.32 23.07
CA ARG A 173 5.64 4.16 22.00
C ARG A 173 5.07 3.35 20.86
N VAL A 174 3.80 3.61 20.59
CA VAL A 174 3.03 3.00 19.49
C VAL A 174 2.84 4.06 18.39
N LEU A 175 3.33 3.81 17.20
CA LEU A 175 3.19 4.73 16.06
C LEU A 175 2.11 4.26 15.11
N TYR A 176 1.19 5.15 14.78
CA TYR A 176 0.41 5.11 13.56
C TYR A 176 0.97 6.14 12.57
N HIS A 177 1.27 5.72 11.33
CA HIS A 177 1.58 6.67 10.28
C HIS A 177 0.86 6.35 8.98
N GLY A 178 0.49 7.40 8.22
CA GLY A 178 -0.16 7.28 6.91
C GLY A 178 -1.40 8.13 6.73
N ALA A 179 -2.15 7.85 5.68
CA ALA A 179 -3.39 8.57 5.41
C ALA A 179 -4.52 8.13 6.35
N TYR A 180 -5.29 9.09 6.85
CA TYR A 180 -6.47 8.79 7.67
C TYR A 180 -7.63 8.39 6.76
N LEU A 181 -7.80 7.07 6.59
CA LEU A 181 -8.82 6.43 5.75
C LEU A 181 -9.64 5.43 6.58
N PRO A 182 -10.89 5.13 6.22
CA PRO A 182 -11.74 4.17 6.94
C PRO A 182 -11.09 2.80 7.12
N LEU A 183 -10.41 2.30 6.07
CA LEU A 183 -9.73 1.00 6.11
C LEU A 183 -8.60 0.93 7.15
N HIS A 184 -8.03 2.07 7.58
CA HIS A 184 -6.98 2.07 8.59
C HIS A 184 -7.49 1.92 10.02
N GLY A 185 -8.77 2.18 10.27
CA GLY A 185 -9.40 1.93 11.57
C GLY A 185 -8.86 2.80 12.71
N THR A 186 -8.45 4.06 12.44
CA THR A 186 -7.86 4.95 13.46
C THR A 186 -8.73 5.16 14.68
N LYS A 187 -10.06 5.04 14.55
CA LYS A 187 -11.00 5.09 15.69
C LYS A 187 -10.75 3.99 16.74
N PHE A 188 -10.32 2.80 16.29
CA PHE A 188 -10.01 1.69 17.20
C PHE A 188 -8.68 1.93 17.91
N LEU A 189 -7.73 2.60 17.27
CA LEU A 189 -6.46 3.00 17.88
C LEU A 189 -6.68 4.09 18.95
N VAL A 190 -7.55 5.06 18.68
CA VAL A 190 -7.94 6.08 19.70
C VAL A 190 -8.66 5.43 20.87
N GLU A 191 -9.49 4.43 20.63
CA GLU A 191 -10.15 3.70 21.71
C GLU A 191 -9.16 2.86 22.53
N ALA A 192 -8.19 2.20 21.90
CA ALA A 192 -7.09 1.55 22.59
C ALA A 192 -6.27 2.53 23.44
N ALA A 193 -5.96 3.72 22.89
CA ALA A 193 -5.29 4.79 23.63
C ALA A 193 -6.10 5.24 24.86
N ARG A 194 -7.42 5.37 24.71
CA ARG A 194 -8.34 5.75 25.81
C ARG A 194 -8.29 4.75 26.96
N ARG A 195 -8.26 3.46 26.66
CA ARG A 195 -8.24 2.38 27.68
C ARG A 195 -6.87 2.19 28.32
N THR A 196 -5.83 2.78 27.77
CA THR A 196 -4.43 2.65 28.24
C THR A 196 -3.86 3.94 28.81
N GLN A 197 -4.71 4.90 29.24
CA GLN A 197 -4.25 6.20 29.76
C GLN A 197 -3.42 6.10 31.05
N ASP A 198 -3.70 5.08 31.87
CA ASP A 198 -3.01 4.83 33.14
C ASP A 198 -1.77 3.95 32.99
N LEU A 199 -1.46 3.52 31.77
CA LEU A 199 -0.27 2.74 31.45
C LEU A 199 0.83 3.65 30.86
N PRO A 200 2.11 3.28 31.01
CA PRO A 200 3.20 4.04 30.41
C PRO A 200 3.30 3.78 28.88
N ILE A 201 2.18 4.00 28.18
CA ILE A 201 2.06 3.82 26.74
C ILE A 201 1.73 5.16 26.09
N GLU A 202 2.49 5.57 25.09
CA GLU A 202 2.26 6.78 24.30
C GLU A 202 1.87 6.41 22.87
N TRP A 203 0.75 6.95 22.39
CA TRP A 203 0.24 6.73 21.03
C TRP A 203 0.55 7.93 20.14
N ASN A 204 1.39 7.72 19.16
CA ASN A 204 1.83 8.74 18.21
C ASN A 204 1.12 8.58 16.88
N PHE A 205 0.54 9.65 16.36
CA PHE A 205 -0.20 9.67 15.10
C PHE A 205 0.45 10.63 14.11
N LEU A 206 1.06 10.10 13.05
CA LEU A 206 1.67 10.86 11.97
C LEU A 206 0.86 10.69 10.68
N GLY A 207 0.47 11.79 10.04
CA GLY A 207 -0.15 11.70 8.72
C GLY A 207 -1.19 12.76 8.42
N TRP A 208 -1.94 12.52 7.35
CA TRP A 208 -2.97 13.43 6.85
C TRP A 208 -4.14 12.63 6.25
N GLY A 209 -5.26 13.30 5.97
CA GLY A 209 -6.40 12.65 5.31
C GLY A 209 -7.73 13.18 5.79
N ALA A 210 -8.80 12.76 5.11
CA ALA A 210 -10.14 13.28 5.33
C ALA A 210 -10.68 13.00 6.75
N TYR A 211 -10.20 11.94 7.41
CA TYR A 211 -10.66 11.54 8.75
C TYR A 211 -9.71 12.00 9.88
N LYS A 212 -8.69 12.84 9.58
CA LYS A 212 -7.76 13.33 10.61
C LYS A 212 -8.47 14.17 11.66
N ALA A 213 -9.23 15.18 11.23
CA ALA A 213 -9.95 16.07 12.15
C ALA A 213 -10.94 15.33 13.06
N GLU A 214 -11.63 14.31 12.54
CA GLU A 214 -12.52 13.45 13.33
C GLU A 214 -11.73 12.63 14.36
N THR A 215 -10.58 12.07 13.95
CA THR A 215 -9.70 11.30 14.84
C THR A 215 -9.15 12.19 15.96
N GLU A 216 -8.72 13.42 15.64
CA GLU A 216 -8.24 14.41 16.62
C GLU A 216 -9.35 14.80 17.61
N ALA A 217 -10.57 15.06 17.11
CA ALA A 217 -11.71 15.38 17.95
C ALA A 217 -12.07 14.24 18.92
N THR A 218 -12.02 12.97 18.44
CA THR A 218 -12.30 11.78 19.26
C THR A 218 -11.23 11.54 20.32
N ALA A 219 -9.98 11.93 20.04
CA ALA A 219 -8.85 11.80 20.96
C ALA A 219 -8.72 12.98 21.93
N LYS A 220 -9.59 13.99 21.84
CA LYS A 220 -9.51 15.19 22.69
C LYS A 220 -9.52 14.83 24.18
N GLY A 221 -8.55 15.35 24.92
CA GLY A 221 -8.41 15.12 26.36
C GLY A 221 -7.61 13.88 26.76
N LEU A 222 -7.20 13.03 25.82
CA LEU A 222 -6.32 11.90 26.09
C LEU A 222 -4.89 12.40 26.31
N LYS A 223 -4.32 12.08 27.49
CA LYS A 223 -2.98 12.55 27.87
C LYS A 223 -1.84 11.75 27.22
N ASN A 224 -2.14 10.56 26.76
CA ASN A 224 -1.20 9.60 26.16
C ASN A 224 -1.26 9.59 24.63
N VAL A 225 -1.95 10.53 23.99
CA VAL A 225 -2.03 10.65 22.52
C VAL A 225 -1.31 11.90 22.05
N ARG A 226 -0.51 11.75 21.00
CA ARG A 226 0.18 12.85 20.31
C ARG A 226 -0.09 12.79 18.81
N PHE A 227 -0.53 13.90 18.25
CA PHE A 227 -0.60 14.12 16.81
C PHE A 227 0.67 14.82 16.35
N LEU A 228 1.49 14.13 15.57
CA LEU A 228 2.75 14.66 15.10
C LEU A 228 2.53 15.54 13.87
N ASP A 229 3.35 16.58 13.74
CA ASP A 229 3.37 17.42 12.55
C ASP A 229 3.82 16.63 11.31
N LYS A 230 3.36 17.08 10.15
CA LYS A 230 3.79 16.49 8.87
C LYS A 230 5.29 16.68 8.69
N VAL A 231 5.99 15.58 8.43
CA VAL A 231 7.42 15.60 8.11
C VAL A 231 7.64 15.33 6.61
N PRO A 232 8.76 15.78 6.03
CA PRO A 232 9.19 15.37 4.69
C PRO A 232 9.32 13.84 4.62
N TYR A 233 9.05 13.26 3.45
CA TYR A 233 9.08 11.80 3.24
C TYR A 233 10.40 11.16 3.70
N VAL A 234 11.53 11.82 3.41
CA VAL A 234 12.87 11.34 3.80
C VAL A 234 13.12 11.37 5.32
N LYS A 235 12.24 12.00 6.09
CA LYS A 235 12.31 12.06 7.56
C LYS A 235 11.36 11.09 8.25
N VAL A 236 10.48 10.42 7.51
CA VAL A 236 9.56 9.41 8.05
C VAL A 236 10.31 8.27 8.76
N PRO A 237 11.44 7.74 8.24
CA PRO A 237 12.22 6.72 8.92
C PRO A 237 12.70 7.13 10.32
N GLU A 238 13.06 8.40 10.53
CA GLU A 238 13.47 8.91 11.85
C GLU A 238 12.31 8.87 12.84
N VAL A 239 11.08 9.22 12.37
CA VAL A 239 9.87 9.11 13.20
C VAL A 239 9.56 7.64 13.52
N ILE A 240 9.65 6.75 12.52
CA ILE A 240 9.47 5.30 12.74
C ILE A 240 10.51 4.83 13.76
N GLY A 241 11.77 5.23 13.62
CA GLY A 241 12.89 4.87 14.47
C GLY A 241 12.77 5.36 15.93
N ALA A 242 11.98 6.41 16.18
CA ALA A 242 11.73 6.94 17.52
C ALA A 242 10.57 6.26 18.26
N ASN A 243 9.98 5.23 17.67
CA ASN A 243 8.88 4.47 18.26
C ASN A 243 9.23 2.99 18.41
N ASP A 244 8.56 2.32 19.32
CA ASP A 244 8.82 0.93 19.70
C ASP A 244 8.12 -0.05 18.76
N VAL A 245 6.88 0.21 18.42
CA VAL A 245 6.04 -0.62 17.55
C VAL A 245 5.20 0.24 16.62
N VAL A 246 4.87 -0.28 15.44
CA VAL A 246 4.01 0.40 14.48
C VAL A 246 2.72 -0.36 14.26
N VAL A 247 1.62 0.37 14.19
CA VAL A 247 0.29 -0.20 13.94
C VAL A 247 -0.14 0.00 12.48
N GLY A 248 -0.67 -1.05 11.87
CA GLY A 248 -1.00 -1.11 10.46
C GLY A 248 -2.44 -0.76 10.10
N VAL A 249 -3.20 -1.75 9.65
CA VAL A 249 -4.59 -1.65 9.16
C VAL A 249 -5.50 -2.42 10.11
N PHE A 250 -6.64 -1.83 10.50
CA PHE A 250 -7.60 -2.42 11.45
C PHE A 250 -9.06 -2.14 11.06
N GLY A 251 -9.31 -1.73 9.83
CA GLY A 251 -10.66 -1.42 9.38
C GLY A 251 -11.52 -2.67 9.27
N THR A 252 -12.82 -2.54 9.53
CA THR A 252 -13.79 -3.65 9.49
C THR A 252 -14.38 -3.87 8.10
N THR A 253 -13.82 -3.29 7.05
CA THR A 253 -14.28 -3.45 5.68
C THR A 253 -13.60 -4.65 5.02
N GLU A 254 -14.31 -5.34 4.12
CA GLU A 254 -13.72 -6.44 3.33
C GLU A 254 -12.42 -6.02 2.60
N LYS A 255 -12.30 -4.75 2.24
CA LYS A 255 -11.08 -4.23 1.63
C LYS A 255 -9.88 -4.24 2.58
N ALA A 256 -10.10 -3.98 3.87
CA ALA A 256 -9.03 -3.98 4.87
C ALA A 256 -8.36 -5.35 4.96
N SER A 257 -9.15 -6.44 4.89
CA SER A 257 -8.63 -7.82 4.92
C SER A 257 -7.92 -8.28 3.64
N ARG A 258 -7.82 -7.42 2.62
CA ARG A 258 -7.15 -7.73 1.34
C ARG A 258 -5.82 -7.02 1.14
N VAL A 259 -5.42 -6.12 2.03
CA VAL A 259 -4.24 -5.27 1.83
C VAL A 259 -3.13 -5.53 2.84
N ILE A 260 -1.89 -5.45 2.36
CA ILE A 260 -0.73 -5.17 3.22
C ILE A 260 -0.46 -3.67 3.08
N GLY A 261 -0.70 -2.90 4.14
CA GLY A 261 -0.51 -1.44 4.08
C GLY A 261 0.95 -1.06 3.77
N ASN A 262 1.17 -0.03 2.94
CA ASN A 262 2.52 0.45 2.61
C ASN A 262 3.39 0.69 3.84
N LYS A 263 2.77 1.15 4.93
CA LYS A 263 3.45 1.38 6.22
C LYS A 263 4.11 0.11 6.79
N VAL A 264 3.59 -1.08 6.49
CA VAL A 264 4.20 -2.35 6.94
C VAL A 264 5.55 -2.54 6.26
N PHE A 265 5.63 -2.32 4.94
CA PHE A 265 6.90 -2.37 4.20
C PHE A 265 7.90 -1.35 4.75
N GLU A 266 7.46 -0.11 4.97
CA GLU A 266 8.29 0.99 5.47
C GLU A 266 8.80 0.70 6.89
N CYS A 267 7.93 0.23 7.78
CA CYS A 267 8.29 -0.01 9.18
C CYS A 267 9.19 -1.22 9.34
N MET A 268 8.90 -2.31 8.64
CA MET A 268 9.73 -3.50 8.71
C MET A 268 11.10 -3.28 8.05
N ALA A 269 11.17 -2.47 6.99
CA ALA A 269 12.45 -2.00 6.43
C ALA A 269 13.27 -1.22 7.47
N CYS A 270 12.60 -0.42 8.32
CA CYS A 270 13.24 0.28 9.43
C CYS A 270 13.51 -0.62 10.66
N GLY A 271 13.19 -1.91 10.61
CA GLY A 271 13.36 -2.84 11.72
C GLY A 271 12.36 -2.63 12.85
N ARG A 272 11.16 -2.12 12.59
CA ARG A 272 10.13 -1.97 13.62
C ARG A 272 9.11 -3.08 13.56
N PRO A 273 8.83 -3.74 14.71
CA PRO A 273 7.76 -4.72 14.80
C PRO A 273 6.42 -4.06 14.53
N THR A 274 5.48 -4.84 14.03
CA THR A 274 4.17 -4.34 13.60
C THR A 274 3.02 -5.11 14.21
N ILE A 275 1.90 -4.42 14.44
CA ILE A 275 0.61 -5.02 14.80
C ILE A 275 -0.36 -4.73 13.65
N ASN A 276 -0.99 -5.74 13.09
CA ASN A 276 -1.84 -5.63 11.91
C ASN A 276 -3.08 -6.51 12.01
N GLU A 277 -4.11 -6.21 11.22
CA GLU A 277 -5.10 -7.19 10.84
C GLU A 277 -4.46 -8.23 9.91
N PHE A 278 -4.84 -9.50 10.08
CA PHE A 278 -4.38 -10.56 9.19
C PHE A 278 -5.08 -10.49 7.83
N CYS A 279 -4.31 -10.57 6.77
CA CYS A 279 -4.84 -10.88 5.45
C CYS A 279 -4.03 -12.03 4.81
N THR A 280 -4.68 -12.84 3.97
CA THR A 280 -4.03 -13.98 3.30
C THR A 280 -3.04 -13.57 2.22
N GLY A 281 -2.92 -12.27 1.93
CA GLY A 281 -1.88 -11.71 1.06
C GLY A 281 -0.50 -11.61 1.71
N TYR A 282 -0.40 -11.80 3.04
CA TYR A 282 0.92 -11.90 3.68
C TYR A 282 1.60 -13.22 3.29
N PRO A 283 2.94 -13.22 3.13
CA PRO A 283 3.70 -14.46 3.01
C PRO A 283 3.36 -15.41 4.16
N PRO A 284 3.25 -16.73 3.93
CA PRO A 284 2.91 -17.71 4.98
C PRO A 284 3.79 -17.61 6.23
N SER A 285 5.09 -17.33 6.05
CA SER A 285 6.07 -17.13 7.12
C SER A 285 5.79 -15.93 8.03
N ALA A 286 4.88 -15.04 7.66
CA ALA A 286 4.50 -13.89 8.49
C ALA A 286 3.84 -14.30 9.82
N LYS A 287 3.17 -15.47 9.85
CA LYS A 287 2.53 -16.00 11.07
C LYS A 287 3.55 -16.41 12.14
N ASP A 288 4.75 -16.81 11.70
CA ASP A 288 5.82 -17.29 12.57
C ASP A 288 6.85 -16.19 12.88
N CYS A 289 6.67 -15.00 12.32
CA CYS A 289 7.56 -13.87 12.54
C CYS A 289 7.26 -13.20 13.90
N PRO A 290 8.19 -13.21 14.87
CA PRO A 290 7.95 -12.61 16.19
C PRO A 290 7.75 -11.08 16.12
N ALA A 291 8.20 -10.45 15.05
CA ALA A 291 8.03 -9.02 14.83
C ALA A 291 6.68 -8.65 14.18
N ILE A 292 5.79 -9.60 13.95
CA ILE A 292 4.44 -9.35 13.43
C ILE A 292 3.43 -9.96 14.37
N LYS A 293 2.52 -9.13 14.89
CA LYS A 293 1.34 -9.61 15.61
C LYS A 293 0.09 -9.35 14.79
N PHE A 294 -0.73 -10.39 14.63
CA PHE A 294 -2.01 -10.28 13.96
C PHE A 294 -3.13 -10.24 14.99
N VAL A 295 -4.06 -9.30 14.82
CA VAL A 295 -5.21 -9.10 15.67
C VAL A 295 -6.51 -9.09 14.84
N PRO A 296 -7.66 -9.40 15.45
CA PRO A 296 -8.95 -9.25 14.77
C PRO A 296 -9.21 -7.79 14.35
N PRO A 297 -9.91 -7.57 13.21
CA PRO A 297 -10.28 -6.24 12.76
C PRO A 297 -11.21 -5.56 13.76
N GLY A 298 -10.99 -4.27 13.99
CA GLY A 298 -11.88 -3.45 14.82
C GLY A 298 -11.91 -3.79 16.30
N ASP A 299 -10.90 -4.49 16.81
CA ASP A 299 -10.83 -4.93 18.21
C ASP A 299 -9.75 -4.17 19.01
N PRO A 300 -10.12 -3.12 19.78
CA PRO A 300 -9.17 -2.37 20.61
C PRO A 300 -8.52 -3.23 21.71
N ASP A 301 -9.21 -4.21 22.27
CA ASP A 301 -8.67 -5.05 23.35
C ASP A 301 -7.57 -5.98 22.82
N ALA A 302 -7.77 -6.55 21.63
CA ALA A 302 -6.74 -7.33 20.96
C ALA A 302 -5.51 -6.48 20.58
N ILE A 303 -5.73 -5.22 20.17
CA ILE A 303 -4.63 -4.27 19.91
C ILE A 303 -3.85 -3.98 21.18
N ILE A 304 -4.55 -3.67 22.29
CA ILE A 304 -3.93 -3.41 23.61
C ILE A 304 -3.12 -4.62 24.04
N LYS A 305 -3.70 -5.82 24.00
CA LYS A 305 -3.01 -7.06 24.36
C LYS A 305 -1.72 -7.24 23.56
N ALA A 306 -1.75 -7.03 22.25
CA ALA A 306 -0.56 -7.15 21.40
C ALA A 306 0.52 -6.11 21.76
N VAL A 307 0.11 -4.87 22.09
CA VAL A 307 1.03 -3.81 22.57
C VAL A 307 1.65 -4.19 23.91
N GLU A 308 0.85 -4.68 24.86
CA GLU A 308 1.34 -5.07 26.19
C GLU A 308 2.27 -6.28 26.14
N GLU A 309 2.03 -7.25 25.25
CA GLU A 309 2.93 -8.38 25.03
C GLU A 309 4.31 -7.91 24.53
N TYR A 310 4.38 -6.97 23.58
CA TYR A 310 5.66 -6.38 23.17
C TYR A 310 6.31 -5.60 24.32
N ARG A 311 5.54 -4.81 25.06
CA ARG A 311 6.03 -4.03 26.20
C ARG A 311 6.58 -4.90 27.32
N ALA A 312 5.90 -5.98 27.65
CA ALA A 312 6.32 -6.90 28.72
C ALA A 312 7.65 -7.60 28.39
N ASP A 313 7.91 -7.88 27.13
CA ASP A 313 9.12 -8.55 26.65
C ASP A 313 10.16 -7.57 26.06
N TRP A 314 10.10 -6.29 26.43
CA TRP A 314 10.88 -5.23 25.78
C TRP A 314 12.39 -5.32 26.01
N ALA A 315 12.84 -6.11 26.98
CA ALA A 315 14.25 -6.44 27.11
C ALA A 315 14.85 -7.10 25.85
N LYS A 316 14.00 -7.75 25.03
CA LYS A 316 14.36 -8.39 23.75
C LYS A 316 14.09 -7.51 22.53
N ARG A 317 13.88 -6.21 22.68
CA ARG A 317 13.51 -5.31 21.57
C ARG A 317 14.44 -5.42 20.37
N ASP A 318 15.73 -5.59 20.60
CA ASP A 318 16.72 -5.68 19.52
C ASP A 318 16.55 -6.97 18.69
N ASP A 319 16.03 -8.04 19.28
CA ASP A 319 15.67 -9.27 18.57
C ASP A 319 14.44 -9.05 17.71
N TYR A 320 13.43 -8.32 18.21
CA TYR A 320 12.26 -7.91 17.41
C TYR A 320 12.65 -7.01 16.25
N PHE A 321 13.58 -6.07 16.46
CA PHE A 321 14.04 -5.17 15.40
C PHE A 321 14.79 -5.93 14.31
N ARG A 322 15.67 -6.85 14.69
CA ARG A 322 16.35 -7.74 13.74
C ARG A 322 15.35 -8.63 13.02
N ALA A 323 14.43 -9.28 13.73
CA ALA A 323 13.43 -10.15 13.14
C ALA A 323 12.53 -9.41 12.13
N ALA A 324 12.16 -8.15 12.41
CA ALA A 324 11.42 -7.31 11.49
C ALA A 324 12.22 -7.04 10.20
N ARG A 325 13.49 -6.66 10.34
CA ARG A 325 14.38 -6.40 9.20
C ARG A 325 14.65 -7.65 8.38
N ASP A 326 14.95 -8.77 9.01
CA ASP A 326 15.21 -10.05 8.35
C ASP A 326 13.99 -10.56 7.57
N PHE A 327 12.80 -10.41 8.17
CA PHE A 327 11.55 -10.72 7.48
C PHE A 327 11.35 -9.82 6.25
N PHE A 328 11.56 -8.51 6.41
CA PHE A 328 11.48 -7.57 5.29
C PHE A 328 12.42 -7.97 4.15
N GLU A 329 13.69 -8.23 4.43
CA GLU A 329 14.69 -8.58 3.42
C GLU A 329 14.33 -9.85 2.67
N ARG A 330 13.84 -10.85 3.40
CA ARG A 330 13.48 -12.15 2.84
C ARG A 330 12.17 -12.13 2.04
N GLU A 331 11.14 -11.42 2.53
CA GLU A 331 9.77 -11.60 2.06
C GLU A 331 9.16 -10.35 1.38
N LEU A 332 9.63 -9.14 1.70
CA LEU A 332 8.95 -7.89 1.31
C LEU A 332 9.87 -6.90 0.58
N SER A 333 11.14 -7.23 0.40
CA SER A 333 12.15 -6.31 -0.14
C SER A 333 11.94 -5.99 -1.63
N MET A 334 12.63 -4.96 -2.10
CA MET A 334 12.69 -4.63 -3.52
C MET A 334 13.24 -5.79 -4.37
N LYS A 335 14.09 -6.65 -3.80
CA LYS A 335 14.56 -7.88 -4.45
C LYS A 335 13.40 -8.84 -4.72
N VAL A 336 12.50 -9.03 -3.76
CA VAL A 336 11.30 -9.86 -3.89
C VAL A 336 10.36 -9.25 -4.94
N CYS A 337 10.03 -7.96 -4.80
CA CYS A 337 9.18 -7.26 -5.76
C CYS A 337 9.74 -7.33 -7.20
N ARG A 338 11.07 -7.25 -7.35
CA ARG A 338 11.75 -7.38 -8.64
C ARG A 338 11.57 -8.78 -9.22
N GLY A 339 11.71 -9.82 -8.41
CA GLY A 339 11.46 -11.20 -8.83
C GLY A 339 10.02 -11.40 -9.32
N GLN A 340 9.04 -10.88 -8.56
CA GLN A 340 7.63 -10.92 -8.94
C GLN A 340 7.37 -10.20 -10.28
N LEU A 341 7.95 -9.00 -10.48
CA LEU A 341 7.82 -8.27 -11.75
C LEU A 341 8.52 -9.00 -12.90
N GLN A 342 9.67 -9.61 -12.66
CA GLN A 342 10.39 -10.39 -13.67
C GLN A 342 9.56 -11.60 -14.15
N GLU A 343 8.87 -12.29 -13.23
CA GLU A 343 7.95 -13.37 -13.59
C GLU A 343 6.78 -12.87 -14.46
N VAL A 344 6.20 -11.71 -14.09
CA VAL A 344 5.16 -11.05 -14.91
C VAL A 344 5.66 -10.77 -16.32
N LEU A 345 6.85 -10.17 -16.44
CA LEU A 345 7.45 -9.86 -17.74
C LEU A 345 7.73 -11.13 -18.54
N GLY A 346 8.22 -12.20 -17.90
CA GLY A 346 8.38 -13.52 -18.53
C GLY A 346 7.07 -14.09 -19.06
N LYS A 347 5.97 -14.03 -18.29
CA LYS A 347 4.62 -14.44 -18.75
C LYS A 347 4.11 -13.58 -19.91
N MET A 348 4.56 -12.35 -20.00
CA MET A 348 4.26 -11.45 -21.11
C MET A 348 5.20 -11.65 -22.32
N GLY A 349 6.23 -12.51 -22.23
CA GLY A 349 7.15 -12.83 -23.32
C GLY A 349 8.29 -11.80 -23.50
N PHE A 350 8.74 -11.20 -22.39
CA PHE A 350 9.93 -10.31 -22.35
C PHE A 350 11.11 -10.98 -21.65
#